data_58ea868b4665214b44fa73cfb8f63e10
#
_entry.id   58ea868b4665214b44fa73cfb8f63e10
#
_cell.length_a   1.000
_cell.length_b   1.000
_cell.length_c   1.000
_cell.angle_alpha   90.00
_cell.angle_beta   90.00
_cell.angle_gamma   90.00
#
_symmetry.space_group_name_H-M   'P 1'
#
loop_
_entity.id
_entity.type
_entity.pdbx_description
1 polymer ?
#
loop_
_entity_poly.entity_id
_entity_poly.type
_entity_poly.pdbx_seq_one_letter_code
_entity_poly.pdbx_strand_id
1 'polypeptide(L)'
;MDGAIVPTGAVVAMSERRRLLACIALAFSNFIVVLDLTIANVSIPHVAGNLGITLEQGAWIITSYAVAEAICVPLTGWIAGRFGSVRTFLFSMVGFGICSFLCGISVTLGMLVASRIGQGIF
;
A
#
# COMPACT_ATOMS: atom_id res chain seq x y z
N MET A 1 35.79 -17.58 23.58
CA MET A 1 34.96 -17.25 22.41
C MET A 1 33.56 -16.97 22.91
N ASP A 2 33.38 -15.75 23.32
CA ASP A 2 32.09 -15.32 23.83
C ASP A 2 31.19 -15.04 22.64
N GLY A 3 30.37 -16.04 22.30
CA GLY A 3 29.25 -15.82 21.42
C GLY A 3 28.36 -14.77 22.07
N ALA A 4 28.50 -13.52 21.64
CA ALA A 4 27.55 -12.50 21.98
C ALA A 4 26.19 -12.99 21.47
N ILE A 5 25.46 -13.64 22.34
CA ILE A 5 24.03 -13.86 22.17
C ILE A 5 23.46 -12.45 22.18
N VAL A 6 23.27 -11.93 20.99
CA VAL A 6 22.44 -10.73 20.84
C VAL A 6 21.11 -11.08 21.49
N PRO A 7 20.76 -10.43 22.61
CA PRO A 7 19.52 -10.79 23.27
C PRO A 7 18.39 -10.49 22.29
N THR A 8 17.76 -11.55 21.84
CA THR A 8 16.50 -11.50 21.08
C THR A 8 15.40 -10.76 21.86
N GLY A 9 15.73 -10.31 23.06
CA GLY A 9 14.87 -9.56 23.95
C GLY A 9 14.90 -8.04 23.79
N ALA A 10 15.62 -7.51 22.81
CA ALA A 10 15.49 -6.09 22.46
C ALA A 10 14.27 -5.80 21.58
N VAL A 11 13.44 -6.79 21.32
CA VAL A 11 12.05 -6.54 21.03
C VAL A 11 11.48 -5.95 22.32
N VAL A 12 11.47 -4.62 22.34
CA VAL A 12 10.84 -3.84 23.41
C VAL A 12 9.59 -4.61 23.84
N ALA A 13 9.53 -5.01 25.09
CA ALA A 13 8.38 -5.71 25.64
C ALA A 13 7.17 -4.77 25.54
N MET A 14 6.55 -4.74 24.37
CA MET A 14 5.31 -4.03 24.17
C MET A 14 4.28 -4.72 25.05
N SER A 15 3.53 -3.93 25.81
CA SER A 15 2.42 -4.48 26.57
C SER A 15 1.54 -5.31 25.62
N GLU A 16 0.99 -6.40 26.09
CA GLU A 16 0.14 -7.27 25.27
C GLU A 16 -0.95 -6.51 24.50
N ARG A 17 -1.50 -5.48 25.11
CA ARG A 17 -2.47 -4.59 24.45
C ARG A 17 -1.90 -3.87 23.24
N ARG A 18 -0.69 -3.32 23.32
CA ARG A 18 -0.03 -2.66 22.19
C ARG A 18 0.26 -3.64 21.06
N ARG A 19 0.72 -4.82 21.42
CA ARG A 19 0.99 -5.89 20.47
C ARG A 19 -0.28 -6.33 19.74
N LEU A 20 -1.37 -6.52 20.49
CA LEU A 20 -2.67 -6.88 19.94
C LEU A 20 -3.21 -5.79 19.02
N LEU A 21 -3.15 -4.52 19.44
CA LEU A 21 -3.57 -3.39 18.62
C LEU A 21 -2.75 -3.26 17.34
N ALA A 22 -1.44 -3.49 17.40
CA ALA A 22 -0.57 -3.49 16.22
C ALA A 22 -0.94 -4.61 15.26
N CYS A 23 -1.19 -5.80 15.74
CA CYS A 23 -1.63 -6.93 14.90
C CYS A 23 -2.99 -6.67 14.25
N ILE A 24 -3.94 -6.10 14.98
CA ILE A 24 -5.26 -5.72 14.45
C ILE A 24 -5.11 -4.64 13.39
N ALA A 25 -4.29 -3.63 13.63
CA ALA A 25 -4.05 -2.55 12.68
C ALA A 25 -3.42 -3.07 11.38
N LEU A 26 -2.43 -3.95 11.47
CA LEU A 26 -1.79 -4.57 10.31
C LEU A 26 -2.76 -5.46 9.54
N ALA A 27 -3.56 -6.26 10.24
CA ALA A 27 -4.57 -7.11 9.62
C ALA A 27 -5.62 -6.28 8.89
N PHE A 28 -6.08 -5.20 9.50
CA PHE A 28 -7.06 -4.28 8.91
C PHE A 28 -6.48 -3.56 7.69
N SER A 29 -5.23 -3.11 7.77
CA SER A 29 -4.53 -2.49 6.64
C SER A 29 -4.41 -3.45 5.46
N ASN A 30 -4.01 -4.69 5.72
CA ASN A 30 -3.91 -5.72 4.68
C ASN A 30 -5.29 -6.00 4.05
N PHE A 31 -6.33 -6.04 4.85
CA PHE A 31 -7.71 -6.21 4.37
C PHE A 31 -8.12 -5.07 3.42
N ILE A 32 -7.80 -3.83 3.77
CA ILE A 32 -8.08 -2.66 2.91
C ILE A 32 -7.34 -2.76 1.58
N VAL A 33 -6.07 -3.15 1.58
CA VAL A 33 -5.27 -3.33 0.37
C VAL A 33 -5.87 -4.41 -0.53
N VAL A 34 -6.26 -5.55 0.03
CA VAL A 34 -6.89 -6.64 -0.72
C VAL A 34 -8.24 -6.22 -1.29
N LEU A 35 -9.04 -5.49 -0.52
CA LEU A 35 -10.31 -4.93 -1.01
C LEU A 35 -10.07 -3.95 -2.16
N ASP A 36 -9.10 -3.07 -2.04
CA ASP A 36 -8.78 -2.11 -3.09
C ASP A 36 -8.40 -2.80 -4.40
N LEU A 37 -7.55 -3.81 -4.35
CA LEU A 37 -7.19 -4.61 -5.52
C LEU A 37 -8.39 -5.34 -6.11
N THR A 38 -9.25 -5.90 -5.27
CA THR A 38 -10.46 -6.61 -5.70
C THR A 38 -11.43 -5.65 -6.38
N ILE A 39 -11.68 -4.51 -5.77
CA ILE A 39 -12.56 -3.46 -6.32
C ILE A 39 -12.01 -2.95 -7.65
N ALA A 40 -10.70 -2.72 -7.74
CA ALA A 40 -10.05 -2.29 -8.97
C ALA A 40 -10.28 -3.30 -10.10
N ASN A 41 -10.05 -4.58 -9.84
CA ASN A 41 -10.24 -5.64 -10.83
C ASN A 41 -11.69 -5.73 -11.32
N VAL A 42 -12.64 -5.64 -10.41
CA VAL A 42 -14.08 -5.71 -10.74
C VAL A 42 -14.55 -4.44 -11.46
N SER A 43 -13.95 -3.29 -11.11
CA SER A 43 -14.38 -1.99 -11.64
C SER A 43 -13.81 -1.67 -13.02
N ILE A 44 -12.76 -2.35 -13.47
CA ILE A 44 -12.13 -2.08 -14.77
C ILE A 44 -13.11 -2.08 -15.92
N PRO A 45 -14.01 -3.08 -16.10
CA PRO A 45 -14.97 -3.06 -17.20
C PRO A 45 -15.91 -1.85 -17.16
N HIS A 46 -16.34 -1.43 -15.97
CA HIS A 46 -17.18 -0.24 -15.79
C HIS A 46 -16.42 1.05 -16.09
N VAL A 47 -15.19 1.15 -15.58
CA VAL A 47 -14.33 2.32 -15.81
C VAL A 47 -14.00 2.44 -17.31
N ALA A 48 -13.67 1.32 -17.96
CA ALA A 48 -13.41 1.29 -19.39
C ALA A 48 -14.62 1.75 -20.21
N GLY A 49 -15.81 1.30 -19.85
CA GLY A 49 -17.06 1.71 -20.49
C GLY A 49 -17.38 3.20 -20.28
N ASN A 50 -17.22 3.71 -19.06
CA ASN A 50 -17.52 5.11 -18.72
C ASN A 50 -16.52 6.10 -19.32
N LEU A 51 -15.25 5.73 -19.41
CA LEU A 51 -14.20 6.57 -19.98
C LEU A 51 -14.04 6.40 -21.50
N GLY A 52 -14.75 5.46 -22.09
CA GLY A 52 -14.65 5.16 -23.53
C GLY A 52 -13.28 4.60 -23.94
N ILE A 53 -12.61 3.91 -23.02
CA ILE A 53 -11.30 3.27 -23.22
C ILE A 53 -11.45 1.78 -23.46
N THR A 54 -10.43 1.15 -24.07
CA THR A 54 -10.39 -0.30 -24.25
C THR A 54 -10.11 -1.03 -22.93
N LEU A 55 -10.46 -2.32 -22.84
CA LEU A 55 -10.11 -3.15 -21.69
C LEU A 55 -8.58 -3.25 -21.50
N GLU A 56 -7.83 -3.21 -22.59
CA GLU A 56 -6.37 -3.17 -22.55
C GLU A 56 -5.85 -1.92 -21.84
N GLN A 57 -6.41 -0.76 -22.15
CA GLN A 57 -6.09 0.50 -21.46
C GLN A 57 -6.52 0.47 -19.99
N GLY A 58 -7.63 -0.18 -19.69
CA GLY A 58 -8.06 -0.42 -18.30
C GLY A 58 -7.07 -1.29 -17.52
N ALA A 59 -6.46 -2.28 -18.16
CA ALA A 59 -5.45 -3.14 -17.56
C ALA A 59 -4.18 -2.36 -17.16
N TRP A 60 -3.87 -1.25 -17.81
CA TRP A 60 -2.75 -0.38 -17.45
C TRP A 60 -2.88 0.20 -16.05
N ILE A 61 -4.08 0.38 -15.56
CA ILE A 61 -4.36 0.87 -14.21
C ILE A 61 -3.77 -0.10 -13.17
N ILE A 62 -4.04 -1.39 -13.33
CA ILE A 62 -3.52 -2.43 -12.44
C ILE A 62 -2.01 -2.61 -12.62
N THR A 63 -1.55 -2.63 -13.87
CA THR A 63 -0.13 -2.80 -14.19
C THR A 63 0.71 -1.66 -13.61
N SER A 64 0.26 -0.41 -13.71
CA SER A 64 0.94 0.75 -13.14
C SER A 64 1.06 0.63 -11.62
N TYR A 65 0.02 0.22 -10.94
CA TYR A 65 0.03 -0.03 -9.51
C TYR A 65 1.04 -1.13 -9.15
N ALA A 66 0.99 -2.27 -9.82
CA ALA A 66 1.86 -3.40 -9.58
C ALA A 66 3.35 -3.07 -9.79
N VAL A 67 3.66 -2.32 -10.85
CA VAL A 67 5.04 -1.87 -11.14
C VAL A 67 5.53 -0.91 -10.06
N ALA A 68 4.72 0.07 -9.67
CA ALA A 68 5.07 1.01 -8.61
C ALA A 68 5.31 0.29 -7.27
N GLU A 69 4.44 -0.66 -6.93
CA GLU A 69 4.59 -1.50 -5.75
C GLU A 69 5.88 -2.32 -5.79
N ALA A 70 6.16 -2.98 -6.90
CA ALA A 70 7.37 -3.80 -7.07
C ALA A 70 8.67 -2.99 -6.93
N ILE A 71 8.68 -1.74 -7.37
CA ILE A 71 9.82 -0.85 -7.21
C ILE A 71 9.95 -0.37 -5.75
N CYS A 72 8.84 -0.10 -5.09
CA CYS A 72 8.84 0.48 -3.75
C CYS A 72 9.03 -0.54 -2.63
N VAL A 73 8.70 -1.81 -2.83
CA VAL A 73 8.87 -2.87 -1.81
C VAL A 73 10.30 -2.95 -1.27
N PRO A 74 11.35 -3.04 -2.10
CA PRO A 74 12.73 -3.03 -1.59
C PRO A 74 13.11 -1.72 -0.90
N LEU A 75 12.59 -0.60 -1.41
CA LEU A 75 12.86 0.72 -0.88
C LEU A 75 12.25 0.94 0.50
N THR A 76 11.11 0.31 0.75
CA THR A 76 10.38 0.37 2.03
C THR A 76 11.24 -0.13 3.19
N GLY A 77 12.00 -1.21 3.00
CA GLY A 77 12.93 -1.72 4.00
C GLY A 77 13.99 -0.70 4.41
N TRP A 78 14.56 -0.01 3.44
CA TRP A 78 15.54 1.03 3.68
C TRP A 78 14.93 2.25 4.40
N ILE A 79 13.78 2.72 3.95
CA ILE A 79 13.05 3.85 4.55
C ILE A 79 12.65 3.53 5.98
N ALA A 80 12.11 2.34 6.24
CA ALA A 80 11.73 1.90 7.57
C ALA A 80 12.92 1.83 8.52
N GLY A 81 14.09 1.40 8.04
CA GLY A 81 15.33 1.39 8.78
C GLY A 81 15.85 2.78 9.14
N ARG A 82 15.60 3.78 8.27
CA ARG A 82 16.08 5.14 8.47
C ARG A 82 15.14 6.02 9.31
N PHE A 83 13.85 5.95 9.07
CA PHE A 83 12.84 6.82 9.69
C PHE A 83 12.04 6.15 10.81
N GLY A 84 12.16 4.84 10.96
CA GLY A 84 11.40 4.04 11.91
C GLY A 84 10.16 3.41 11.27
N SER A 85 9.91 2.16 11.64
CA SER A 85 8.83 1.35 11.04
C SER A 85 7.44 1.95 11.28
N VAL A 86 7.18 2.45 12.50
CA VAL A 86 5.86 3.00 12.86
C VAL A 86 5.56 4.28 12.09
N ARG A 87 6.52 5.19 11.98
CA ARG A 87 6.36 6.44 11.22
C ARG A 87 6.15 6.17 9.75
N THR A 88 6.95 5.27 9.18
CA THR A 88 6.82 4.87 7.77
C THR A 88 5.45 4.26 7.52
N PHE A 89 4.99 3.38 8.38
CA PHE A 89 3.67 2.76 8.28
C PHE A 89 2.53 3.79 8.31
N LEU A 90 2.55 4.69 9.28
CA LEU A 90 1.52 5.73 9.40
C LEU A 90 1.52 6.66 8.19
N PHE A 91 2.70 7.07 7.74
CA PHE A 91 2.84 7.93 6.55
C PHE A 91 2.32 7.23 5.29
N SER A 92 2.64 5.95 5.13
CA SER A 92 2.16 5.13 4.01
C SER A 92 0.64 4.98 4.04
N MET A 93 0.05 4.73 5.20
CA MET A 93 -1.40 4.60 5.33
C MET A 93 -2.14 5.89 4.98
N VAL A 94 -1.62 7.03 5.42
CA VAL A 94 -2.20 8.34 5.08
C VAL A 94 -2.08 8.61 3.58
N GLY A 95 -0.90 8.37 3.01
CA GLY A 95 -0.65 8.54 1.58
C GLY A 95 -1.53 7.62 0.72
N PHE A 96 -1.66 6.36 1.10
CA PHE A 96 -2.55 5.39 0.46
C PHE A 96 -4.01 5.86 0.49
N GLY A 97 -4.48 6.33 1.64
CA GLY A 97 -5.85 6.84 1.79
C GLY A 97 -6.12 8.05 0.90
N ILE A 98 -5.18 9.00 0.82
CA ILE A 98 -5.29 10.18 -0.05
C ILE A 98 -5.32 9.76 -1.53
N CYS A 99 -4.43 8.88 -1.96
CA CYS A 99 -4.40 8.38 -3.33
C CYS A 99 -5.67 7.59 -3.68
N SER A 100 -6.20 6.81 -2.75
CA SER A 100 -7.47 6.09 -2.91
C SER A 100 -8.64 7.06 -3.11
N PHE A 101 -8.69 8.13 -2.33
CA PHE A 101 -9.68 9.18 -2.49
C PHE A 101 -9.59 9.86 -3.86
N LEU A 102 -8.37 10.18 -4.31
CA LEU A 102 -8.12 10.72 -5.63
C LEU A 102 -8.56 9.78 -6.74
N CYS A 103 -8.36 8.46 -6.59
CA CYS A 103 -8.87 7.47 -7.52
C CYS A 103 -10.40 7.52 -7.61
N GLY A 104 -11.09 7.68 -6.48
CA GLY A 104 -12.54 7.74 -6.42
C GLY A 104 -13.15 8.93 -7.16
N ILE A 105 -12.46 10.05 -7.21
CA ILE A 105 -12.89 11.28 -7.90
C ILE A 105 -12.29 11.46 -9.29
N SER A 106 -11.51 10.51 -9.76
CA SER A 106 -10.86 10.57 -11.07
C SER A 106 -11.88 10.55 -12.20
N VAL A 107 -11.77 11.51 -13.12
CA VAL A 107 -12.62 11.63 -14.31
C VAL A 107 -11.89 11.24 -15.59
N THR A 108 -10.58 11.09 -15.55
CA THR A 108 -9.75 10.75 -16.71
C THR A 108 -8.86 9.55 -16.42
N LEU A 109 -8.50 8.82 -17.49
CA LEU A 109 -7.58 7.69 -17.38
C LEU A 109 -6.21 8.11 -16.82
N GLY A 110 -5.67 9.24 -17.29
CA GLY A 110 -4.37 9.74 -16.81
C GLY A 110 -4.37 10.05 -15.32
N MET A 111 -5.44 10.66 -14.82
CA MET A 111 -5.60 10.95 -13.39
C MET A 111 -5.73 9.67 -12.56
N LEU A 112 -6.46 8.69 -13.07
CA LEU A 112 -6.62 7.39 -12.42
C LEU A 112 -5.30 6.62 -12.35
N VAL A 113 -4.55 6.57 -13.44
CA VAL A 113 -3.22 5.92 -13.51
C VAL A 113 -2.23 6.61 -12.56
N ALA A 114 -2.19 7.94 -12.55
CA ALA A 114 -1.33 8.71 -11.65
C ALA A 114 -1.65 8.42 -10.18
N SER A 115 -2.93 8.36 -9.83
CA SER A 115 -3.37 8.02 -8.47
C SER A 115 -3.00 6.57 -8.09
N ARG A 116 -3.08 5.65 -9.03
CA ARG A 116 -2.66 4.24 -8.83
C ARG A 116 -1.15 4.11 -8.63
N ILE A 117 -0.35 4.84 -9.37
CA ILE A 117 1.09 4.90 -9.16
C ILE A 117 1.39 5.44 -7.75
N GLY A 118 0.72 6.50 -7.34
CA GLY A 118 0.82 7.04 -5.99
C GLY A 118 0.46 6.01 -4.91
N GLN A 119 -0.61 5.26 -5.09
CA GLN A 119 -0.99 4.16 -4.18
C GLN A 119 0.07 3.06 -4.11
N GLY A 120 0.69 2.71 -5.24
CA GLY A 120 1.76 1.71 -5.28
C GLY A 120 3.04 2.18 -4.57
N ILE A 121 3.30 3.49 -4.54
CA ILE A 121 4.44 4.08 -3.84
C ILE A 121 4.22 4.07 -2.32
N PHE A 122 3.01 4.27 -1.86
CA PHE A 122 2.64 4.29 -0.45
C PHE A 122 2.20 2.90 0.03
#